data_bcc182ac9f51a249d90913fb5d6e060b
#
_entry.id   bcc182ac9f51a249d90913fb5d6e060b
#
_cell.length_a   1.000
_cell.length_b   1.000
_cell.length_c   1.000
_cell.angle_alpha   90.00
_cell.angle_beta   90.00
_cell.angle_gamma   90.00
#
_symmetry.space_group_name_H-M   'P 1'
#
loop_
_entity.id
_entity.type
_entity.pdbx_description
1 polymer ?
#
loop_
_entity_poly.entity_id
_entity_poly.type
_entity_poly.pdbx_seq_one_letter_code
_entity_poly.pdbx_strand_id
1 'polypeptide(L)'
;EPDFILMLEEDGLIDITVVGESRCFPVAQLPEIERYVHLYYDLSINREGIGAVRHLLSQIDDLQEEVRRLQNELRFYRSFEEE
;
A
#
# COMPACT_ATOMS: atom_id res chain seq x y z
N GLU A 1 15.15 -11.17 -4.67
CA GLU A 1 16.57 -10.88 -4.43
C GLU A 1 16.77 -10.12 -3.13
N PRO A 2 17.82 -10.46 -2.36
CA PRO A 2 18.04 -9.80 -1.09
C PRO A 2 18.21 -8.28 -1.21
N ASP A 3 18.87 -7.81 -2.26
CA ASP A 3 19.13 -6.39 -2.45
C ASP A 3 17.85 -5.60 -2.68
N PHE A 4 16.89 -6.19 -3.40
CA PHE A 4 15.62 -5.53 -3.64
C PHE A 4 14.81 -5.37 -2.35
N ILE A 5 14.76 -6.42 -1.53
CA ILE A 5 14.05 -6.38 -0.25
C ILE A 5 14.70 -5.35 0.67
N LEU A 6 16.04 -5.31 0.71
CA LEU A 6 16.75 -4.32 1.50
C LEU A 6 16.43 -2.90 1.04
N MET A 7 16.35 -2.69 -0.26
CA MET A 7 15.98 -1.40 -0.83
C MET A 7 14.59 -0.97 -0.37
N LEU A 8 13.63 -1.89 -0.39
CA LEU A 8 12.27 -1.59 0.06
C LEU A 8 12.25 -1.20 1.53
N GLU A 9 13.04 -1.90 2.35
CA GLU A 9 13.14 -1.57 3.77
C GLU A 9 13.75 -0.19 3.97
N GLU A 10 14.83 0.10 3.26
CA GLU A 10 15.53 1.38 3.39
C GLU A 10 14.62 2.56 3.01
N ASP A 11 13.74 2.35 2.04
CA ASP A 11 12.84 3.40 1.60
C ASP A 11 11.55 3.46 2.40
N GLY A 12 11.43 2.62 3.43
CA GLY A 12 10.25 2.61 4.29
C GLY A 12 9.00 2.02 3.65
N LEU A 13 9.18 1.23 2.59
CA LEU A 13 8.06 0.64 1.86
C LEU A 13 7.55 -0.65 2.49
N ILE A 14 8.41 -1.34 3.25
CA ILE A 14 8.05 -2.52 4.01
C ILE A 14 8.70 -2.46 5.38
N ASP A 15 8.14 -3.22 6.31
CA ASP A 15 8.68 -3.34 7.67
C ASP A 15 9.33 -4.70 7.84
N ILE A 16 10.56 -4.71 8.35
CA ILE A 16 11.27 -5.95 8.61
C ILE A 16 11.46 -6.06 10.12
N THR A 17 11.18 -7.25 10.65
CA THR A 17 11.38 -7.57 12.06
C THR A 17 12.41 -8.68 12.16
N VAL A 18 13.29 -8.56 13.14
CA VAL A 18 14.30 -9.59 13.41
C VAL A 18 13.75 -10.55 14.46
N VAL A 19 13.67 -11.83 14.10
CA VAL A 19 13.26 -12.89 15.01
C VAL A 19 14.41 -13.87 15.10
N GLY A 20 15.08 -13.90 16.25
CA GLY A 20 16.32 -14.65 16.38
C GLY A 20 17.39 -14.08 15.48
N GLU A 21 17.89 -14.89 14.55
CA GLU A 21 18.87 -14.46 13.56
C GLU A 21 18.24 -14.21 12.18
N SER A 22 16.91 -14.35 12.10
CA SER A 22 16.20 -14.24 10.82
C SER A 22 15.51 -12.89 10.70
N ARG A 23 15.56 -12.34 9.49
CA ARG A 23 14.81 -11.12 9.15
C ARG A 23 13.50 -11.52 8.51
N CYS A 24 12.40 -11.05 9.08
CA CYS A 24 11.06 -11.44 8.68
C CYS A 24 10.20 -10.22 8.42
N PHE A 25 9.17 -10.38 7.60
CA PHE A 25 8.16 -9.34 7.43
C PHE A 25 6.77 -9.94 7.71
N PRO A 26 5.80 -9.12 8.16
CA PRO A 26 4.46 -9.61 8.40
C PRO A 26 3.82 -10.16 7.12
N VAL A 27 3.10 -11.27 7.24
CA VAL A 27 2.42 -11.89 6.09
C VAL A 27 1.48 -10.90 5.42
N ALA A 28 0.89 -9.99 6.19
CA ALA A 28 -0.02 -8.99 5.66
C ALA A 28 0.64 -8.08 4.62
N GLN A 29 1.98 -7.96 4.61
CA GLN A 29 2.70 -7.15 3.64
C GLN A 29 2.99 -7.87 2.33
N LEU A 30 2.72 -9.18 2.27
CA LEU A 30 3.05 -9.95 1.07
C LEU A 30 2.43 -9.40 -0.21
N PRO A 31 1.14 -9.01 -0.24
CA PRO A 31 0.56 -8.43 -1.46
C PRO A 31 1.28 -7.17 -1.91
N GLU A 32 1.71 -6.32 -0.99
CA GLU A 32 2.45 -5.11 -1.33
C GLU A 32 3.82 -5.43 -1.89
N ILE A 33 4.51 -6.40 -1.30
CA ILE A 33 5.82 -6.82 -1.77
C ILE A 33 5.72 -7.38 -3.18
N GLU A 34 4.70 -8.20 -3.44
CA GLU A 34 4.46 -8.75 -4.77
C GLU A 34 4.22 -7.63 -5.79
N ARG A 35 3.48 -6.59 -5.40
CA ARG A 35 3.25 -5.44 -6.26
C ARG A 35 4.57 -4.73 -6.59
N TYR A 36 5.43 -4.51 -5.60
CA TYR A 36 6.71 -3.86 -5.82
C TYR A 36 7.62 -4.69 -6.72
N VAL A 37 7.61 -6.01 -6.55
CA VAL A 37 8.35 -6.93 -7.42
C VAL A 37 7.88 -6.76 -8.86
N HIS A 38 6.58 -6.74 -9.07
CA HIS A 38 6.00 -6.56 -10.41
C HIS A 38 6.40 -5.22 -11.02
N LEU A 39 6.31 -4.15 -10.24
CA LEU A 39 6.67 -2.83 -10.73
C LEU A 39 8.14 -2.75 -11.13
N TYR A 40 9.00 -3.31 -10.32
CA TYR A 40 10.44 -3.21 -10.52
C TYR A 40 10.93 -4.10 -11.65
N TYR A 41 10.55 -5.38 -11.61
CA TYR A 41 11.10 -6.37 -12.54
C TYR A 41 10.31 -6.48 -13.84
N ASP A 42 8.99 -6.39 -13.77
CA ASP A 42 8.16 -6.57 -14.97
C ASP A 42 7.90 -5.27 -15.72
N LEU A 43 7.76 -4.17 -15.00
CA LEU A 43 7.45 -2.87 -15.60
C LEU A 43 8.66 -1.93 -15.65
N SER A 44 9.80 -2.37 -15.16
CA SER A 44 11.05 -1.61 -15.18
C SER A 44 10.94 -0.23 -14.51
N ILE A 45 10.11 -0.13 -13.49
CA ILE A 45 9.99 1.11 -12.74
C ILE A 45 11.13 1.18 -11.74
N ASN A 46 11.89 2.27 -11.78
CA ASN A 46 13.06 2.41 -10.91
C ASN A 46 12.66 2.71 -9.46
N ARG A 47 13.67 2.75 -8.59
CA ARG A 47 13.47 2.93 -7.15
C ARG A 47 12.64 4.19 -6.85
N GLU A 48 12.99 5.30 -7.48
CA GLU A 48 12.28 6.55 -7.29
C GLU A 48 10.84 6.47 -7.78
N GLY A 49 10.62 5.78 -8.90
CA GLY A 49 9.27 5.58 -9.44
C GLY A 49 8.41 4.73 -8.54
N ILE A 50 8.99 3.72 -7.89
CA ILE A 50 8.26 2.88 -6.94
C ILE A 50 7.76 3.73 -5.77
N GLY A 51 8.61 4.63 -5.26
CA GLY A 51 8.20 5.55 -4.21
C GLY A 51 7.05 6.45 -4.64
N ALA A 52 7.10 6.95 -5.88
CA ALA A 52 6.03 7.78 -6.42
C ALA A 52 4.72 7.00 -6.55
N VAL A 53 4.80 5.75 -7.03
CA VAL A 53 3.62 4.89 -7.17
C VAL A 53 3.01 4.63 -5.79
N ARG A 54 3.84 4.33 -4.80
CA ARG A 54 3.34 4.09 -3.45
C ARG A 54 2.60 5.32 -2.92
N HIS A 55 3.18 6.50 -3.14
CA HIS A 55 2.55 7.74 -2.71
C HIS A 55 1.18 7.93 -3.37
N LEU A 56 1.10 7.70 -4.68
CA LEU A 56 -0.16 7.82 -5.42
C LEU A 56 -1.18 6.79 -4.96
N LEU A 57 -0.76 5.56 -4.68
CA LEU A 57 -1.65 4.53 -4.17
C LEU A 57 -2.19 4.90 -2.80
N SER A 58 -1.36 5.52 -1.97
CA SER A 58 -1.80 6.01 -0.66
C SER A 58 -2.88 7.09 -0.82
N GLN A 59 -2.71 7.99 -1.79
CA GLN A 59 -3.71 9.01 -2.08
C GLN A 59 -5.02 8.40 -2.59
N ILE A 60 -4.92 7.35 -3.41
CA ILE A 60 -6.09 6.64 -3.89
C ILE A 60 -6.85 6.00 -2.72
N ASP A 61 -6.12 5.38 -1.80
CA ASP A 61 -6.73 4.78 -0.61
C ASP A 61 -7.49 5.83 0.21
N ASP A 62 -6.87 7.00 0.40
CA ASP A 62 -7.49 8.10 1.14
C ASP A 62 -8.76 8.58 0.42
N LEU A 63 -8.71 8.71 -0.89
CA LEU A 63 -9.87 9.13 -1.67
C LEU A 63 -10.97 8.09 -1.65
N GLN A 64 -10.63 6.82 -1.71
CA GLN A 64 -11.63 5.76 -1.61
C GLN A 64 -12.31 5.77 -0.24
N GLU A 65 -11.55 6.01 0.81
CA GLU A 65 -12.09 6.16 2.15
C GLU A 65 -13.05 7.35 2.22
N GLU A 66 -12.67 8.46 1.62
CA GLU A 66 -13.51 9.67 1.56
C GLU A 66 -14.80 9.40 0.80
N VAL A 67 -14.71 8.70 -0.34
CA VAL A 67 -15.90 8.34 -1.11
C VAL A 67 -16.83 7.47 -0.28
N ARG A 68 -16.28 6.49 0.43
CA ARG A 68 -17.08 5.60 1.29
C ARG A 68 -17.78 6.40 2.39
N ARG A 69 -17.07 7.33 2.99
CA ARG A 69 -17.64 8.20 4.03
C ARG A 69 -18.79 9.02 3.48
N LEU A 70 -18.58 9.64 2.32
CA LEU A 70 -19.62 10.46 1.68
C LEU A 70 -20.81 9.63 1.26
N GLN A 71 -20.60 8.43 0.75
CA GLN A 71 -21.67 7.53 0.39
C GLN A 71 -22.51 7.14 1.61
N ASN A 72 -21.85 6.92 2.74
CA ASN A 72 -22.55 6.59 3.97
C ASN A 72 -23.36 7.78 4.48
N GLU A 73 -22.81 8.99 4.39
CA GLU A 73 -23.54 10.20 4.77
C GLU A 73 -24.78 10.40 3.88
N LEU A 74 -24.60 10.21 2.57
CA LEU A 74 -25.71 10.37 1.62
C LEU A 74 -26.80 9.35 1.91
N ARG A 75 -26.41 8.12 2.20
CA ARG A 75 -27.37 7.06 2.52
C ARG A 75 -28.15 7.39 3.78
N PHE A 76 -27.47 7.97 4.77
CA PHE A 76 -28.09 8.42 6.00
C PHE A 76 -29.15 9.50 5.71
N TYR A 77 -28.82 10.49 4.90
CA TYR A 77 -29.75 11.56 4.57
C TYR A 77 -30.94 11.06 3.76
N ARG A 78 -30.70 10.15 2.83
CA ARG A 78 -31.77 9.55 2.05
C ARG A 78 -32.73 8.77 2.91
N SER A 79 -32.20 7.98 3.84
CA SER A 79 -33.02 7.21 4.76
C SER A 79 -33.87 8.13 5.62
N PHE A 80 -33.32 9.25 6.05
CA PHE A 80 -34.02 10.24 6.85
C PHE A 80 -35.14 10.92 6.07
N GLU A 81 -34.91 11.23 4.80
CA GLU A 81 -35.90 11.90 3.96
C GLU A 81 -37.07 10.98 3.55
N GLU A 82 -36.83 9.68 3.49
CA GLU A 82 -37.88 8.72 3.13
C GLU A 82 -38.89 8.48 4.24
N GLU A 83 -38.60 8.91 5.44
CA GLU A 83 -39.53 8.84 6.55
C GLU A 83 -40.42 10.08 6.59
#